data_6b1598ce246709520db6070ee41f05d1
#
_entry.id   6b1598ce246709520db6070ee41f05d1
#
_cell.length_a   1.000
_cell.length_b   1.000
_cell.length_c   1.000
_cell.angle_alpha   90.00
_cell.angle_beta   90.00
_cell.angle_gamma   90.00
#
_symmetry.space_group_name_H-M   'P 1'
#
loop_
_entity.id
_entity.type
_entity.pdbx_description
1 polymer ?
#
loop_
_entity_poly.entity_id
_entity_poly.type
_entity_poly.pdbx_seq_one_letter_code
_entity_poly.pdbx_strand_id
1 'polypeptide(L)'
;MSKPINPKDAFGIKKASLSCVSAPVLLELGVAMQEGACKYGRHNYRTISIRASVYYDALMRHVMSWWEGEDLDPDSGLNHITKAIATLVVLRDSMIMNKLYDDRPIRPPADWLADLNARANALFEKYPEPVAPFTQLDASWGESAAPAKKPSQDLT
;
A
#
# COMPACT_ATOMS: atom_id res chain seq x y z
N MET A 1 28.46 -12.67 -31.76
CA MET A 1 27.24 -13.11 -32.47
C MET A 1 26.05 -12.63 -31.67
N SER A 2 25.21 -11.75 -32.24
CA SER A 2 23.94 -11.33 -31.59
C SER A 2 22.99 -12.54 -31.58
N LYS A 3 22.33 -12.79 -30.43
CA LYS A 3 21.28 -13.82 -30.35
C LYS A 3 20.19 -13.48 -31.37
N PRO A 4 19.67 -14.50 -32.13
CA PRO A 4 18.55 -14.27 -33.04
C PRO A 4 17.37 -13.70 -32.25
N ILE A 5 16.84 -12.54 -32.64
CA ILE A 5 15.70 -11.89 -32.03
C ILE A 5 14.45 -12.68 -32.46
N ASN A 6 13.73 -13.23 -31.46
CA ASN A 6 12.43 -13.85 -31.70
C ASN A 6 11.46 -12.79 -32.22
N PRO A 7 10.79 -12.97 -33.36
CA PRO A 7 9.82 -12.00 -33.89
C PRO A 7 8.72 -11.64 -32.87
N LYS A 8 8.35 -12.54 -31.94
CA LYS A 8 7.39 -12.31 -30.89
C LYS A 8 7.85 -11.25 -29.90
N ASP A 9 9.15 -11.09 -29.69
CA ASP A 9 9.72 -10.13 -28.73
C ASP A 9 9.43 -8.69 -29.17
N ALA A 10 9.51 -8.40 -30.48
CA ALA A 10 9.24 -7.08 -31.03
C ALA A 10 7.80 -6.59 -30.77
N PHE A 11 6.86 -7.49 -30.61
CA PHE A 11 5.46 -7.20 -30.27
C PHE A 11 5.21 -7.30 -28.76
N GLY A 12 5.88 -8.24 -28.08
CA GLY A 12 5.69 -8.49 -26.65
C GLY A 12 6.14 -7.33 -25.77
N ILE A 13 7.28 -6.74 -26.05
CA ILE A 13 7.89 -5.65 -25.27
C ILE A 13 7.06 -4.34 -25.26
N LYS A 14 6.11 -4.21 -26.20
CA LYS A 14 5.22 -3.02 -26.30
C LYS A 14 3.92 -3.19 -25.51
N LYS A 15 3.72 -4.33 -24.87
CA LYS A 15 2.50 -4.60 -24.07
C LYS A 15 2.76 -4.37 -22.59
N ALA A 16 1.67 -4.25 -21.83
CA ALA A 16 1.76 -4.18 -20.38
C ALA A 16 2.53 -5.41 -19.84
N SER A 17 3.57 -5.14 -19.06
CA SER A 17 4.46 -6.18 -18.54
C SER A 17 4.25 -6.39 -17.05
N LEU A 18 4.00 -7.63 -16.65
CA LEU A 18 3.97 -8.04 -15.25
C LEU A 18 5.36 -8.41 -14.72
N SER A 19 6.37 -8.55 -15.58
CA SER A 19 7.74 -8.86 -15.16
C SER A 19 8.40 -7.74 -14.35
N CYS A 20 7.85 -6.52 -14.40
CA CYS A 20 8.27 -5.38 -13.59
C CYS A 20 7.65 -5.35 -12.19
N VAL A 21 6.73 -6.28 -11.90
CA VAL A 21 6.04 -6.33 -10.61
C VAL A 21 6.65 -7.45 -9.76
N SER A 22 6.90 -7.16 -8.48
CA SER A 22 7.46 -8.13 -7.54
C SER A 22 6.53 -9.34 -7.38
N ALA A 23 7.00 -10.53 -7.75
CA ALA A 23 6.22 -11.76 -7.62
C ALA A 23 5.88 -12.12 -6.17
N PRO A 24 6.79 -12.00 -5.17
CA PRO A 24 6.43 -12.19 -3.76
C PRO A 24 5.26 -11.31 -3.32
N VAL A 25 5.30 -10.00 -3.63
CA VAL A 25 4.21 -9.07 -3.25
C VAL A 25 2.89 -9.45 -3.93
N LEU A 26 2.91 -9.89 -5.20
CA LEU A 26 1.70 -10.36 -5.87
C LEU A 26 1.11 -11.62 -5.23
N LEU A 27 1.95 -12.54 -4.76
CA LEU A 27 1.49 -13.76 -4.09
C LEU A 27 0.88 -13.44 -2.71
N GLU A 28 1.50 -12.60 -1.91
CA GLU A 28 0.92 -12.12 -0.65
C GLU A 28 -0.40 -11.38 -0.88
N LEU A 29 -0.44 -10.51 -1.88
CA LEU A 29 -1.67 -9.84 -2.29
C LEU A 29 -2.75 -10.87 -2.66
N GLY A 30 -2.38 -11.97 -3.34
CA GLY A 30 -3.29 -13.07 -3.64
C GLY A 30 -3.92 -13.65 -2.39
N VAL A 31 -3.14 -13.87 -1.32
CA VAL A 31 -3.63 -14.37 -0.03
C VAL A 31 -4.60 -13.37 0.62
N ALA A 32 -4.26 -12.07 0.65
CA ALA A 32 -5.14 -11.04 1.20
C ALA A 32 -6.46 -10.92 0.41
N MET A 33 -6.40 -11.04 -0.91
CA MET A 33 -7.60 -11.05 -1.76
C MET A 33 -8.43 -12.32 -1.57
N GLN A 34 -7.78 -13.46 -1.27
CA GLN A 34 -8.46 -14.73 -0.96
C GLN A 34 -9.21 -14.63 0.36
N GLU A 35 -8.63 -14.02 1.41
CA GLU A 35 -9.34 -13.75 2.66
C GLU A 35 -10.62 -12.93 2.41
N GLY A 36 -10.53 -11.84 1.64
CA GLY A 36 -11.69 -11.06 1.24
C GLY A 36 -12.71 -11.86 0.45
N ALA A 37 -12.26 -12.75 -0.45
CA ALA A 37 -13.14 -13.63 -1.21
C ALA A 37 -13.88 -14.65 -0.32
N CYS A 38 -13.25 -15.17 0.74
CA CYS A 38 -13.89 -16.03 1.72
C CYS A 38 -14.94 -15.29 2.54
N LYS A 39 -14.69 -14.02 2.89
CA LYS A 39 -15.62 -13.21 3.69
C LYS A 39 -16.83 -12.70 2.88
N TYR A 40 -16.60 -12.28 1.62
CA TYR A 40 -17.58 -11.49 0.85
C TYR A 40 -17.90 -12.05 -0.54
N GLY A 41 -17.23 -13.10 -0.96
CA GLY A 41 -17.33 -13.66 -2.31
C GLY A 41 -16.31 -13.04 -3.29
N ARG A 42 -15.75 -13.91 -4.16
CA ARG A 42 -14.77 -13.49 -5.17
C ARG A 42 -15.36 -12.44 -6.11
N HIS A 43 -14.67 -11.31 -6.26
CA HIS A 43 -15.06 -10.20 -7.15
C HIS A 43 -16.46 -9.60 -6.86
N ASN A 44 -16.95 -9.71 -5.61
CA ASN A 44 -18.23 -9.11 -5.19
C ASN A 44 -18.31 -7.60 -5.53
N TYR A 45 -17.21 -6.89 -5.41
CA TYR A 45 -17.07 -5.46 -5.70
C TYR A 45 -17.24 -5.10 -7.18
N ARG A 46 -17.24 -6.08 -8.09
CA ARG A 46 -17.60 -5.88 -9.50
C ARG A 46 -19.11 -5.93 -9.75
N THR A 47 -19.85 -6.51 -8.83
CA THR A 47 -21.31 -6.67 -8.92
C THR A 47 -22.04 -5.66 -8.04
N ILE A 48 -21.58 -5.52 -6.79
CA ILE A 48 -22.14 -4.62 -5.80
C ILE A 48 -21.23 -3.40 -5.70
N SER A 49 -21.80 -2.18 -5.80
CA SER A 49 -21.05 -0.95 -5.65
C SER A 49 -20.38 -0.86 -4.27
N ILE A 50 -19.15 -0.38 -4.25
CA ILE A 50 -18.42 -0.10 -3.02
C ILE A 50 -18.36 1.40 -2.78
N ARG A 51 -18.32 1.81 -1.51
CA ARG A 51 -18.25 3.20 -1.10
C ARG A 51 -16.80 3.64 -0.92
N ALA A 52 -16.40 4.77 -1.56
CA ALA A 52 -15.03 5.27 -1.53
C ALA A 52 -14.53 5.53 -0.11
N SER A 53 -15.34 6.19 0.75
CA SER A 53 -14.97 6.50 2.15
C SER A 53 -14.66 5.27 2.98
N VAL A 54 -15.43 4.18 2.84
CA VAL A 54 -15.22 2.93 3.60
C VAL A 54 -13.86 2.31 3.27
N TYR A 55 -13.48 2.31 2.00
CA TYR A 55 -12.20 1.78 1.55
C TYR A 55 -11.04 2.72 1.89
N TYR A 56 -11.26 4.03 1.83
CA TYR A 56 -10.29 5.01 2.31
C TYR A 56 -9.97 4.80 3.80
N ASP A 57 -11.00 4.67 4.64
CA ASP A 57 -10.81 4.46 6.07
C ASP A 57 -10.10 3.14 6.38
N ALA A 58 -10.43 2.06 5.66
CA ALA A 58 -9.75 0.77 5.81
C ALA A 58 -8.28 0.86 5.40
N LEU A 59 -7.98 1.50 4.26
CA LEU A 59 -6.63 1.77 3.80
C LEU A 59 -5.82 2.53 4.85
N MET A 60 -6.38 3.65 5.34
CA MET A 60 -5.69 4.51 6.30
C MET A 60 -5.41 3.80 7.62
N ARG A 61 -6.34 2.99 8.15
CA ARG A 61 -6.08 2.19 9.36
C ARG A 61 -4.86 1.28 9.17
N HIS A 62 -4.77 0.53 8.08
CA HIS A 62 -3.63 -0.35 7.83
C HIS A 62 -2.32 0.43 7.67
N VAL A 63 -2.32 1.56 6.96
CA VAL A 63 -1.12 2.39 6.79
C VAL A 63 -0.68 3.01 8.12
N MET A 64 -1.63 3.46 8.95
CA MET A 64 -1.33 4.06 10.26
C MET A 64 -0.81 3.01 11.25
N SER A 65 -1.45 1.83 11.34
CA SER A 65 -0.94 0.74 12.19
C SER A 65 0.49 0.36 11.82
N TRP A 66 0.78 0.21 10.53
CA TRP A 66 2.14 -0.07 10.08
C TRP A 66 3.11 1.05 10.45
N TRP A 67 2.71 2.33 10.30
CA TRP A 67 3.55 3.48 10.63
C TRP A 67 3.88 3.53 12.13
N GLU A 68 2.96 3.13 12.99
CA GLU A 68 3.14 3.05 14.45
C GLU A 68 3.88 1.77 14.89
N GLY A 69 4.39 0.95 13.95
CA GLY A 69 5.26 -0.18 14.21
C GLY A 69 4.55 -1.54 14.30
N GLU A 70 3.27 -1.63 13.98
CA GLU A 70 2.54 -2.88 13.89
C GLU A 70 2.68 -3.45 12.46
N ASP A 71 3.55 -4.44 12.26
CA ASP A 71 3.76 -5.01 10.92
C ASP A 71 2.61 -5.89 10.45
N LEU A 72 2.03 -6.67 11.36
CA LEU A 72 1.03 -7.69 11.04
C LEU A 72 -0.34 -7.31 11.62
N ASP A 73 -1.36 -7.41 10.78
CA ASP A 73 -2.75 -7.29 11.18
C ASP A 73 -3.13 -8.45 12.13
N PRO A 74 -3.51 -8.19 13.39
CA PRO A 74 -3.77 -9.22 14.39
C PRO A 74 -4.97 -10.13 14.05
N ASP A 75 -5.89 -9.66 13.23
CA ASP A 75 -7.08 -10.43 12.80
C ASP A 75 -6.71 -11.49 11.75
N SER A 76 -5.88 -11.13 10.78
CA SER A 76 -5.54 -12.00 9.65
C SER A 76 -4.13 -12.58 9.68
N GLY A 77 -3.22 -12.02 10.48
CA GLY A 77 -1.79 -12.35 10.47
C GLY A 77 -1.04 -11.89 9.20
N LEU A 78 -1.71 -11.15 8.32
CA LEU A 78 -1.10 -10.62 7.10
C LEU A 78 -0.47 -9.25 7.35
N ASN A 79 0.57 -8.93 6.57
CA ASN A 79 1.22 -7.64 6.68
C ASN A 79 0.23 -6.49 6.35
N HIS A 80 0.24 -5.44 7.17
CA HIS A 80 -0.63 -4.28 7.00
C HIS A 80 -0.46 -3.60 5.63
N ILE A 81 0.77 -3.54 5.10
CA ILE A 81 1.01 -2.99 3.75
C ILE A 81 0.35 -3.86 2.68
N THR A 82 0.40 -5.18 2.81
CA THR A 82 -0.29 -6.09 1.88
C THR A 82 -1.81 -5.90 1.93
N LYS A 83 -2.38 -5.69 3.13
CA LYS A 83 -3.81 -5.37 3.30
C LYS A 83 -4.19 -4.01 2.70
N ALA A 84 -3.31 -3.01 2.85
CA ALA A 84 -3.47 -1.70 2.21
C ALA A 84 -3.47 -1.82 0.67
N ILE A 85 -2.54 -2.59 0.09
CA ILE A 85 -2.49 -2.86 -1.34
C ILE A 85 -3.77 -3.58 -1.80
N ALA A 86 -4.25 -4.59 -1.07
CA ALA A 86 -5.49 -5.29 -1.39
C ALA A 86 -6.70 -4.34 -1.42
N THR A 87 -6.78 -3.42 -0.46
CA THR A 87 -7.81 -2.37 -0.41
C THR A 87 -7.75 -1.46 -1.65
N LEU A 88 -6.55 -1.04 -2.06
CA LEU A 88 -6.34 -0.23 -3.26
C LEU A 88 -6.68 -0.99 -4.55
N VAL A 89 -6.40 -2.30 -4.62
CA VAL A 89 -6.78 -3.13 -5.77
C VAL A 89 -8.30 -3.17 -5.93
N VAL A 90 -9.04 -3.42 -4.85
CA VAL A 90 -10.51 -3.42 -4.89
C VAL A 90 -11.05 -2.05 -5.30
N LEU A 91 -10.52 -0.98 -4.70
CA LEU A 91 -10.92 0.38 -5.02
C LEU A 91 -10.66 0.70 -6.50
N ARG A 92 -9.47 0.40 -7.00
CA ARG A 92 -9.10 0.67 -8.39
C ARG A 92 -9.90 -0.16 -9.39
N ASP A 93 -10.11 -1.44 -9.12
CA ASP A 93 -10.91 -2.30 -9.99
C ASP A 93 -12.38 -1.85 -10.03
N SER A 94 -12.94 -1.43 -8.90
CA SER A 94 -14.30 -0.87 -8.85
C SER A 94 -14.45 0.41 -9.67
N MET A 95 -13.41 1.26 -9.72
CA MET A 95 -13.38 2.43 -10.61
C MET A 95 -13.38 2.00 -12.09
N ILE A 96 -12.57 0.99 -12.46
CA ILE A 96 -12.50 0.46 -13.83
C ILE A 96 -13.87 -0.10 -14.25
N MET A 97 -14.54 -0.80 -13.33
CA MET A 97 -15.83 -1.43 -13.56
C MET A 97 -17.02 -0.48 -13.42
N ASN A 98 -16.79 0.81 -13.15
CA ASN A 98 -17.82 1.82 -12.86
C ASN A 98 -18.77 1.37 -11.72
N LYS A 99 -18.19 0.80 -10.66
CA LYS A 99 -18.88 0.29 -9.47
C LYS A 99 -18.48 1.04 -8.20
N LEU A 100 -17.77 2.16 -8.32
CA LEU A 100 -17.45 3.02 -7.19
C LEU A 100 -18.62 3.96 -6.91
N TYR A 101 -19.16 3.90 -5.67
CA TYR A 101 -19.97 4.99 -5.13
C TYR A 101 -19.01 6.06 -4.61
N ASP A 102 -18.89 7.17 -5.34
CA ASP A 102 -17.94 8.24 -5.07
C ASP A 102 -18.53 9.25 -4.09
N ASP A 103 -18.27 9.04 -2.81
CA ASP A 103 -18.64 9.93 -1.71
C ASP A 103 -17.44 10.74 -1.17
N ARG A 104 -16.43 10.94 -2.01
CA ARG A 104 -15.28 11.79 -1.66
C ARG A 104 -15.70 13.24 -1.45
N PRO A 105 -15.00 13.99 -0.55
CA PRO A 105 -15.29 15.40 -0.33
C PRO A 105 -15.05 16.23 -1.60
N ILE A 106 -15.65 17.42 -1.63
CA ILE A 106 -15.42 18.40 -2.69
C ILE A 106 -13.92 18.72 -2.75
N ARG A 107 -13.40 18.78 -3.98
CA ARG A 107 -11.98 19.05 -4.20
C ARG A 107 -11.60 20.43 -3.65
N PRO A 108 -10.52 20.55 -2.86
CA PRO A 108 -10.00 21.83 -2.41
C PRO A 108 -9.47 22.66 -3.60
N PRO A 109 -9.22 23.98 -3.41
CA PRO A 109 -8.55 24.83 -4.40
C PRO A 109 -7.27 24.17 -4.94
N ALA A 110 -6.94 24.42 -6.21
CA ALA A 110 -5.84 23.72 -6.89
C ALA A 110 -4.45 24.05 -6.29
N ASP A 111 -4.32 25.19 -5.66
CA ASP A 111 -3.08 25.77 -5.11
C ASP A 111 -2.88 25.47 -3.63
N TRP A 112 -3.90 24.96 -2.90
CA TRP A 112 -3.81 24.78 -1.46
C TRP A 112 -2.61 23.93 -1.01
N LEU A 113 -2.24 22.91 -1.78
CA LEU A 113 -1.09 22.04 -1.45
C LEU A 113 0.25 22.76 -1.72
N ALA A 114 0.31 23.56 -2.78
CA ALA A 114 1.49 24.37 -3.08
C ALA A 114 1.72 25.41 -1.97
N ASP A 115 0.66 26.07 -1.51
CA ASP A 115 0.74 27.02 -0.39
C ASP A 115 1.16 26.33 0.92
N LEU A 116 0.64 25.14 1.19
CA LEU A 116 1.02 24.37 2.36
C LEU A 116 2.51 23.95 2.32
N ASN A 117 2.98 23.51 1.15
CA ASN A 117 4.39 23.17 0.95
C ASN A 117 5.30 24.38 1.09
N ALA A 118 4.88 25.55 0.59
CA ALA A 118 5.63 26.81 0.77
C ALA A 118 5.76 27.18 2.25
N ARG A 119 4.70 27.01 3.04
CA ARG A 119 4.74 27.22 4.49
C ARG A 119 5.65 26.22 5.20
N ALA A 120 5.63 24.95 4.78
CA ALA A 120 6.52 23.92 5.33
C ALA A 120 8.00 24.26 5.02
N ASN A 121 8.32 24.69 3.80
CA ASN A 121 9.67 25.13 3.44
C ASN A 121 10.14 26.33 4.27
N ALA A 122 9.26 27.32 4.50
CA ALA A 122 9.59 28.47 5.34
C ALA A 122 9.92 28.08 6.80
N LEU A 123 9.37 26.97 7.31
CA LEU A 123 9.76 26.44 8.61
C LEU A 123 11.19 25.90 8.61
N PHE A 124 11.61 25.19 7.55
CA PHE A 124 13.00 24.72 7.41
C PHE A 124 13.99 25.88 7.30
N GLU A 125 13.63 26.96 6.60
CA GLU A 125 14.45 28.17 6.53
C GLU A 125 14.58 28.84 7.90
N LYS A 126 13.50 28.84 8.69
CA LYS A 126 13.48 29.38 10.06
C LYS A 126 14.30 28.54 11.05
N TYR A 127 14.40 27.23 10.82
CA TYR A 127 15.10 26.28 11.69
C TYR A 127 16.14 25.50 10.86
N PRO A 128 17.28 26.15 10.51
CA PRO A 128 18.27 25.57 9.59
C PRO A 128 19.02 24.34 10.17
N GLU A 129 18.98 24.18 11.49
CA GLU A 129 19.57 23.04 12.21
C GLU A 129 18.47 22.27 12.94
N PRO A 130 17.62 21.51 12.25
CA PRO A 130 16.55 20.77 12.89
C PRO A 130 17.11 19.67 13.78
N VAL A 131 16.44 19.44 14.91
CA VAL A 131 16.77 18.32 15.79
C VAL A 131 16.47 17.00 15.06
N ALA A 132 17.39 16.02 15.18
CA ALA A 132 17.19 14.70 14.60
C ALA A 132 15.90 14.04 15.14
N PRO A 133 15.14 13.31 14.29
CA PRO A 133 13.95 12.62 14.73
C PRO A 133 14.28 11.51 15.73
N PHE A 134 13.40 11.29 16.69
CA PHE A 134 13.45 10.11 17.56
C PHE A 134 12.73 8.97 16.84
N THR A 135 13.46 7.88 16.58
CA THR A 135 12.95 6.71 15.85
C THR A 135 13.30 5.42 16.59
N GLN A 136 12.75 4.30 16.14
CA GLN A 136 13.10 2.98 16.67
C GLN A 136 14.59 2.63 16.49
N LEU A 137 15.32 3.35 15.63
CA LEU A 137 16.76 3.17 15.43
C LEU A 137 17.59 4.02 16.41
N ASP A 138 16.97 4.87 17.21
CA ASP A 138 17.68 5.71 18.16
C ASP A 138 18.11 4.86 19.36
N ALA A 139 19.42 4.71 19.57
CA ALA A 139 20.01 3.91 20.64
C ALA A 139 19.64 4.38 22.06
N SER A 140 19.09 5.60 22.22
CA SER A 140 18.62 6.14 23.50
C SER A 140 17.30 5.52 23.98
N TRP A 141 16.60 4.79 23.12
CA TRP A 141 15.30 4.15 23.42
C TRP A 141 15.45 2.78 24.12
N GLY A 142 16.56 2.53 24.79
CA GLY A 142 16.75 1.42 25.70
C GLY A 142 16.36 0.03 25.15
N GLU A 143 17.04 -0.98 25.61
CA GLU A 143 16.98 -2.41 25.22
C GLU A 143 15.58 -3.11 25.29
N SER A 144 14.47 -2.40 25.44
CA SER A 144 13.15 -2.98 25.58
C SER A 144 12.40 -3.24 24.27
N ALA A 145 12.91 -2.78 23.12
CA ALA A 145 12.35 -3.06 21.81
C ALA A 145 13.26 -4.06 21.05
N ALA A 146 13.45 -5.26 21.58
CA ALA A 146 13.99 -6.34 20.77
C ALA A 146 12.99 -6.64 19.64
N PRO A 147 13.43 -6.69 18.36
CA PRO A 147 12.53 -7.04 17.27
C PRO A 147 11.89 -8.39 17.56
N ALA A 148 10.58 -8.49 17.38
CA ALA A 148 9.85 -9.74 17.54
C ALA A 148 10.59 -10.83 16.76
N LYS A 149 10.96 -11.92 17.42
CA LYS A 149 11.63 -13.06 16.79
C LYS A 149 10.79 -13.50 15.61
N LYS A 150 11.40 -13.52 14.41
CA LYS A 150 10.80 -14.15 13.24
C LYS A 150 10.32 -15.54 13.65
N PRO A 151 9.08 -15.94 13.29
CA PRO A 151 8.65 -17.31 13.53
C PRO A 151 9.66 -18.24 12.85
N SER A 152 10.15 -19.24 13.59
CA SER A 152 11.04 -20.25 13.06
C SER A 152 10.38 -20.92 11.86
N GLN A 153 11.04 -20.86 10.71
CA GLN A 153 10.69 -21.63 9.54
C GLN A 153 11.11 -23.10 9.78
N ASP A 154 10.35 -23.82 10.57
CA ASP A 154 10.41 -25.27 10.56
C ASP A 154 9.41 -25.77 9.51
N LEU A 155 9.86 -25.78 8.25
CA LEU A 155 9.26 -26.54 7.17
C LEU A 155 9.89 -27.95 7.22
N THR A 156 9.19 -28.89 7.82
CA THR A 156 9.33 -30.33 7.55
C THR A 156 8.20 -30.78 6.64
#